data_281949eaf6e26c6d93de8432c5845438
#
_entry.id   281949eaf6e26c6d93de8432c5845438
#
_cell.length_a   1.000
_cell.length_b   1.000
_cell.length_c   1.000
_cell.angle_alpha   90.00
_cell.angle_beta   90.00
_cell.angle_gamma   90.00
#
_symmetry.space_group_name_H-M   'P 1'
#
loop_
_entity.id
_entity.type
_entity.pdbx_description
1 polymer ?
#
loop_
_entity_poly.entity_id
_entity_poly.type
_entity_poly.pdbx_seq_one_letter_code
_entity_poly.pdbx_strand_id
1 'polypeptide(L)'
;MSLLVDNLLLENYKKILFDHQQIEISEEALKRVETCFHFLEDFSKDKLIYGITTGFGPMAQYRIDHELREQLQYNFVRSHATGTGNVLPPIYARSLMMARLVTLLRGYSGIHPEVPQLIRDFINHDVTPQIFEHGSVGASGDLVQLDHLTLNLIGEGELFYKGTKMPAAEMFRLTGLKPIRMHIREALALANG
;
A
#
# COMPACT_ATOMS: atom_id res chain seq x y z
N MET A 1 -21.41 14.05 -2.37
CA MET A 1 -21.77 12.66 -2.01
C MET A 1 -20.59 11.79 -2.39
N SER A 2 -20.01 11.07 -1.44
CA SER A 2 -18.84 10.18 -1.66
C SER A 2 -19.27 8.89 -2.38
N LEU A 3 -18.33 8.28 -3.11
CA LEU A 3 -18.55 7.02 -3.83
C LEU A 3 -18.01 5.86 -2.99
N LEU A 4 -18.77 4.78 -2.86
CA LEU A 4 -18.30 3.53 -2.29
C LEU A 4 -17.37 2.80 -3.27
N VAL A 5 -16.18 2.39 -2.79
CA VAL A 5 -15.14 1.79 -3.65
C VAL A 5 -15.23 0.27 -3.79
N ASP A 6 -16.14 -0.39 -3.11
CA ASP A 6 -16.23 -1.86 -3.07
C ASP A 6 -16.62 -2.49 -4.41
N ASN A 7 -17.43 -1.79 -5.21
CA ASN A 7 -17.95 -2.23 -6.50
C ASN A 7 -17.92 -1.09 -7.51
N LEU A 8 -16.73 -0.61 -7.85
CA LEU A 8 -16.58 0.51 -8.78
C LEU A 8 -16.87 0.07 -10.23
N LEU A 9 -17.83 0.75 -10.84
CA LEU A 9 -17.98 0.76 -12.28
C LEU A 9 -16.95 1.69 -12.91
N LEU A 10 -16.62 1.46 -14.19
CA LEU A 10 -15.63 2.28 -14.92
C LEU A 10 -15.97 3.78 -14.88
N GLU A 11 -17.24 4.13 -14.93
CA GLU A 11 -17.71 5.53 -14.86
C GLU A 11 -17.38 6.17 -13.50
N ASN A 12 -17.55 5.42 -12.40
CA ASN A 12 -17.20 5.91 -11.07
C ASN A 12 -15.68 6.07 -10.93
N TYR A 13 -14.93 5.12 -11.49
CA TYR A 13 -13.48 5.19 -11.53
C TYR A 13 -13.00 6.48 -12.23
N LYS A 14 -13.59 6.82 -13.38
CA LYS A 14 -13.30 8.07 -14.10
C LYS A 14 -13.59 9.31 -13.25
N LYS A 15 -14.72 9.35 -12.55
CA LYS A 15 -15.06 10.47 -11.66
C LYS A 15 -14.03 10.66 -10.53
N ILE A 16 -13.54 9.58 -9.96
CA ILE A 16 -12.53 9.65 -8.91
C ILE A 16 -11.20 10.16 -9.48
N LEU A 17 -10.81 9.70 -10.67
CA LEU A 17 -9.54 10.09 -11.28
C LEU A 17 -9.53 11.53 -11.79
N PHE A 18 -10.56 11.95 -12.51
CA PHE A 18 -10.59 13.22 -13.25
C PHE A 18 -11.34 14.34 -12.52
N ASP A 19 -12.42 14.00 -11.77
CA ASP A 19 -13.24 14.97 -11.09
C ASP A 19 -12.92 15.07 -9.59
N HIS A 20 -11.90 14.34 -9.12
CA HIS A 20 -11.49 14.26 -7.71
C HIS A 20 -12.65 13.94 -6.76
N GLN A 21 -13.58 13.09 -7.23
CA GLN A 21 -14.72 12.65 -6.43
C GLN A 21 -14.22 11.93 -5.16
N GLN A 22 -14.75 12.35 -4.01
CA GLN A 22 -14.44 11.72 -2.72
C GLN A 22 -14.96 10.29 -2.65
N ILE A 23 -14.23 9.42 -1.95
CA ILE A 23 -14.52 8.01 -1.82
C ILE A 23 -14.68 7.57 -0.36
N GLU A 24 -15.47 6.54 -0.17
CA GLU A 24 -15.67 5.86 1.12
C GLU A 24 -15.49 4.35 0.95
N ILE A 25 -15.13 3.69 2.05
CA ILE A 25 -15.03 2.24 2.15
C ILE A 25 -16.20 1.77 3.01
N SER A 26 -16.93 0.74 2.58
CA SER A 26 -18.01 0.18 3.39
C SER A 26 -17.47 -0.54 4.64
N GLU A 27 -18.29 -0.57 5.68
CA GLU A 27 -17.98 -1.35 6.90
C GLU A 27 -17.81 -2.85 6.58
N GLU A 28 -18.58 -3.36 5.62
CA GLU A 28 -18.49 -4.75 5.18
C GLU A 28 -17.13 -5.07 4.56
N ALA A 29 -16.60 -4.17 3.70
CA ALA A 29 -15.28 -4.35 3.10
C ALA A 29 -14.16 -4.28 4.15
N LEU A 30 -14.23 -3.33 5.09
CA LEU A 30 -13.28 -3.27 6.19
C LEU A 30 -13.32 -4.52 7.08
N LYS A 31 -14.51 -5.04 7.36
CA LYS A 31 -14.67 -6.27 8.14
C LYS A 31 -14.06 -7.50 7.43
N ARG A 32 -14.17 -7.58 6.10
CA ARG A 32 -13.49 -8.64 5.32
C ARG A 32 -11.97 -8.55 5.47
N VAL A 33 -11.41 -7.35 5.36
CA VAL A 33 -9.98 -7.10 5.54
C VAL A 33 -9.54 -7.50 6.95
N GLU A 34 -10.24 -7.04 7.98
CA GLU A 34 -9.94 -7.35 9.37
C GLU A 34 -10.00 -8.86 9.67
N THR A 35 -11.03 -9.53 9.17
CA THR A 35 -11.16 -10.99 9.32
C THR A 35 -9.98 -11.73 8.70
N CYS A 36 -9.53 -11.31 7.52
CA CYS A 36 -8.37 -11.91 6.86
C CYS A 36 -7.06 -11.62 7.62
N PHE A 37 -6.91 -10.42 8.16
CA PHE A 37 -5.76 -10.04 8.97
C PHE A 37 -5.64 -10.93 10.22
N HIS A 38 -6.69 -11.04 11.02
CA HIS A 38 -6.69 -11.89 12.21
C HIS A 38 -6.51 -13.38 11.89
N PHE A 39 -7.13 -13.86 10.80
CA PHE A 39 -6.87 -15.22 10.33
C PHE A 39 -5.39 -15.46 10.06
N LEU A 40 -4.71 -14.51 9.40
CA LEU A 40 -3.28 -14.63 9.10
C LEU A 40 -2.42 -14.61 10.36
N GLU A 41 -2.72 -13.74 11.32
CA GLU A 41 -2.03 -13.68 12.60
C GLU A 41 -2.10 -15.03 13.34
N ASP A 42 -3.29 -15.60 13.43
CA ASP A 42 -3.49 -16.89 14.11
C ASP A 42 -2.87 -18.05 13.33
N PHE A 43 -3.06 -18.07 12.01
CA PHE A 43 -2.57 -19.15 11.16
C PHE A 43 -1.04 -19.23 11.10
N SER A 44 -0.35 -18.08 11.25
CA SER A 44 1.12 -18.00 11.10
C SER A 44 1.91 -18.38 12.34
N LYS A 45 1.28 -18.53 13.51
CA LYS A 45 1.97 -18.66 14.82
C LYS A 45 3.00 -19.80 14.85
N ASP A 46 2.65 -20.98 14.32
CA ASP A 46 3.50 -22.18 14.40
C ASP A 46 3.90 -22.74 13.03
N LYS A 47 3.80 -21.91 11.97
CA LYS A 47 4.07 -22.37 10.60
C LYS A 47 5.25 -21.63 9.97
N LEU A 48 5.93 -22.32 9.06
CA LEU A 48 6.89 -21.70 8.16
C LEU A 48 6.16 -21.19 6.93
N ILE A 49 6.05 -19.87 6.82
CA ILE A 49 5.33 -19.21 5.72
C ILE A 49 6.26 -18.18 5.11
N TYR A 50 6.43 -18.26 3.78
CA TYR A 50 7.27 -17.36 3.00
C TYR A 50 6.91 -15.89 3.25
N GLY A 51 7.93 -15.10 3.60
CA GLY A 51 7.81 -13.66 3.83
C GLY A 51 7.00 -13.26 5.07
N ILE A 52 6.66 -14.24 5.92
CA ILE A 52 5.98 -14.03 7.22
C ILE A 52 6.90 -14.49 8.36
N THR A 53 7.22 -15.78 8.35
CA THR A 53 8.10 -16.40 9.35
C THR A 53 9.46 -16.76 8.77
N THR A 54 9.67 -16.54 7.48
CA THR A 54 10.94 -16.68 6.77
C THR A 54 11.32 -15.37 6.09
N GLY A 55 12.58 -15.25 5.65
CA GLY A 55 13.02 -14.18 4.75
C GLY A 55 12.44 -14.31 3.34
N PHE A 56 12.86 -13.43 2.44
CA PHE A 56 12.43 -13.36 1.04
C PHE A 56 13.49 -13.89 0.10
N GLY A 57 13.09 -14.36 -1.09
CA GLY A 57 13.98 -14.81 -2.15
C GLY A 57 14.99 -15.84 -1.65
N PRO A 58 16.31 -15.64 -1.82
CA PRO A 58 17.34 -16.57 -1.35
C PRO A 58 17.31 -16.80 0.17
N MET A 59 16.73 -15.91 0.94
CA MET A 59 16.59 -16.00 2.39
C MET A 59 15.34 -16.77 2.84
N ALA A 60 14.55 -17.31 1.93
CA ALA A 60 13.32 -18.06 2.24
C ALA A 60 13.54 -19.31 3.10
N GLN A 61 14.75 -19.86 3.11
CA GLN A 61 15.13 -21.00 3.94
C GLN A 61 15.46 -20.64 5.39
N TYR A 62 15.62 -19.34 5.69
CA TYR A 62 15.97 -18.89 7.04
C TYR A 62 14.72 -18.43 7.78
N ARG A 63 14.51 -18.97 8.97
CA ARG A 63 13.47 -18.53 9.89
C ARG A 63 13.86 -17.18 10.47
N ILE A 64 12.90 -16.25 10.52
CA ILE A 64 13.09 -14.92 11.10
C ILE A 64 12.54 -14.92 12.51
N ASP A 65 13.34 -14.46 13.45
CA ASP A 65 12.94 -14.28 14.84
C ASP A 65 11.80 -13.30 14.94
N HIS A 66 10.88 -13.55 15.88
CA HIS A 66 9.66 -12.77 16.04
C HIS A 66 9.92 -11.27 16.15
N GLU A 67 10.96 -10.89 16.89
CA GLU A 67 11.36 -9.50 17.13
C GLU A 67 11.85 -8.78 15.86
N LEU A 68 12.35 -9.51 14.88
CA LEU A 68 12.90 -8.96 13.63
C LEU A 68 11.88 -8.91 12.49
N ARG A 69 10.70 -9.51 12.64
CA ARG A 69 9.71 -9.63 11.56
C ARG A 69 9.18 -8.29 11.09
N GLU A 70 8.91 -7.39 12.01
CA GLU A 70 8.48 -6.02 11.70
C GLU A 70 9.57 -5.25 10.96
N GLN A 71 10.80 -5.29 11.47
CA GLN A 71 11.94 -4.63 10.82
C GLN A 71 12.20 -5.16 9.41
N LEU A 72 11.95 -6.46 9.19
CA LEU A 72 12.05 -7.07 7.87
C LEU A 72 11.08 -6.43 6.87
N GLN A 73 9.84 -6.10 7.29
CA GLN A 73 8.88 -5.45 6.41
C GLN A 73 9.35 -4.05 5.98
N TYR A 74 9.83 -3.24 6.92
CA TYR A 74 10.41 -1.92 6.59
C TYR A 74 11.62 -2.04 5.67
N ASN A 75 12.52 -2.99 5.93
CA ASN A 75 13.71 -3.21 5.11
C ASN A 75 13.33 -3.65 3.68
N PHE A 76 12.29 -4.48 3.53
CA PHE A 76 11.77 -4.89 2.24
C PHE A 76 11.34 -3.67 1.42
N VAL A 77 10.43 -2.85 1.95
CA VAL A 77 9.92 -1.65 1.27
C VAL A 77 11.06 -0.70 0.87
N ARG A 78 11.96 -0.40 1.81
CA ARG A 78 13.11 0.51 1.56
C ARG A 78 14.07 -0.02 0.50
N SER A 79 14.26 -1.34 0.42
CA SER A 79 15.15 -1.96 -0.57
C SER A 79 14.52 -2.07 -1.96
N HIS A 80 13.21 -2.04 -2.07
CA HIS A 80 12.50 -2.19 -3.35
C HIS A 80 11.98 -0.86 -3.92
N ALA A 81 11.84 0.19 -3.11
CA ALA A 81 11.47 1.53 -3.58
C ALA A 81 12.64 2.21 -4.31
N THR A 82 13.13 1.60 -5.39
CA THR A 82 14.34 1.95 -6.13
C THR A 82 14.08 2.38 -7.57
N GLY A 83 12.88 2.89 -7.84
CA GLY A 83 12.50 3.37 -9.16
C GLY A 83 13.38 4.52 -9.67
N THR A 84 13.53 4.60 -10.98
CA THR A 84 14.36 5.60 -11.67
C THR A 84 13.70 6.09 -12.97
N GLY A 85 14.30 7.08 -13.61
CA GLY A 85 13.74 7.71 -14.81
C GLY A 85 12.83 8.89 -14.47
N ASN A 86 11.89 9.19 -15.36
CA ASN A 86 10.95 10.28 -15.13
C ASN A 86 9.88 9.89 -14.10
N VAL A 87 9.40 10.89 -13.40
CA VAL A 87 8.25 10.71 -12.50
C VAL A 87 6.98 10.58 -13.33
N LEU A 88 6.16 9.58 -13.03
CA LEU A 88 4.87 9.40 -13.68
C LEU A 88 3.92 10.57 -13.34
N PRO A 89 3.11 11.02 -14.30
CA PRO A 89 2.06 12.00 -14.04
C PRO A 89 1.16 11.58 -12.87
N PRO A 90 0.73 12.51 -12.00
CA PRO A 90 -0.06 12.20 -10.80
C PRO A 90 -1.32 11.36 -11.06
N ILE A 91 -1.92 11.48 -12.24
CA ILE A 91 -3.10 10.70 -12.62
C ILE A 91 -2.83 9.19 -12.65
N TYR A 92 -1.61 8.76 -13.08
CA TYR A 92 -1.25 7.35 -13.07
C TYR A 92 -1.00 6.84 -11.65
N ALA A 93 -0.35 7.63 -10.80
CA ALA A 93 -0.16 7.30 -9.40
C ALA A 93 -1.51 7.19 -8.67
N ARG A 94 -2.44 8.10 -8.94
CA ARG A 94 -3.81 8.06 -8.40
C ARG A 94 -4.56 6.80 -8.89
N SER A 95 -4.42 6.46 -10.18
CA SER A 95 -5.01 5.24 -10.76
C SER A 95 -4.44 3.97 -10.11
N LEU A 96 -3.13 3.92 -9.88
CA LEU A 96 -2.46 2.82 -9.18
C LEU A 96 -3.00 2.67 -7.75
N MET A 97 -3.12 3.77 -6.99
CA MET A 97 -3.70 3.74 -5.64
C MET A 97 -5.13 3.20 -5.64
N MET A 98 -5.95 3.62 -6.60
CA MET A 98 -7.33 3.14 -6.74
C MET A 98 -7.38 1.63 -7.04
N ALA A 99 -6.61 1.16 -8.00
CA ALA A 99 -6.56 -0.26 -8.36
C ALA A 99 -6.09 -1.10 -7.17
N ARG A 100 -5.07 -0.60 -6.45
CA ARG A 100 -4.57 -1.26 -5.25
C ARG A 100 -5.61 -1.31 -4.14
N LEU A 101 -6.28 -0.21 -3.87
CA LEU A 101 -7.34 -0.13 -2.86
C LEU A 101 -8.44 -1.16 -3.12
N VAL A 102 -8.97 -1.21 -4.35
CA VAL A 102 -10.01 -2.19 -4.74
C VAL A 102 -9.53 -3.64 -4.54
N THR A 103 -8.28 -3.92 -4.89
CA THR A 103 -7.70 -5.26 -4.71
C THR A 103 -7.61 -5.63 -3.22
N LEU A 104 -7.13 -4.72 -2.38
CA LEU A 104 -6.97 -4.95 -0.94
C LEU A 104 -8.31 -5.15 -0.24
N LEU A 105 -9.36 -4.42 -0.64
CA LEU A 105 -10.71 -4.54 -0.09
C LEU A 105 -11.40 -5.88 -0.38
N ARG A 106 -10.83 -6.72 -1.25
CA ARG A 106 -11.29 -8.11 -1.43
C ARG A 106 -11.07 -8.97 -0.18
N GLY A 107 -10.15 -8.56 0.73
CA GLY A 107 -9.92 -9.24 2.00
C GLY A 107 -9.11 -10.54 1.87
N TYR A 108 -8.19 -10.63 0.89
CA TYR A 108 -7.33 -11.80 0.70
C TYR A 108 -5.85 -11.54 1.00
N SER A 109 -5.50 -10.30 1.33
CA SER A 109 -4.09 -9.89 1.43
C SER A 109 -3.51 -10.01 2.83
N GLY A 110 -4.35 -10.16 3.88
CA GLY A 110 -3.90 -10.27 5.26
C GLY A 110 -3.27 -9.00 5.81
N ILE A 111 -3.69 -7.83 5.32
CA ILE A 111 -3.22 -6.51 5.76
C ILE A 111 -4.09 -5.98 6.89
N HIS A 112 -3.52 -5.08 7.70
CA HIS A 112 -4.27 -4.37 8.72
C HIS A 112 -5.27 -3.37 8.10
N PRO A 113 -6.48 -3.18 8.69
CA PRO A 113 -7.51 -2.27 8.16
C PRO A 113 -7.07 -0.80 8.01
N GLU A 114 -6.05 -0.35 8.73
CA GLU A 114 -5.49 1.00 8.59
C GLU A 114 -4.92 1.27 7.20
N VAL A 115 -4.42 0.24 6.52
CA VAL A 115 -3.80 0.37 5.19
C VAL A 115 -4.79 0.87 4.14
N PRO A 116 -5.92 0.19 3.86
CA PRO A 116 -6.89 0.68 2.88
C PRO A 116 -7.53 2.01 3.31
N GLN A 117 -7.67 2.26 4.62
CA GLN A 117 -8.17 3.53 5.12
C GLN A 117 -7.20 4.68 4.78
N LEU A 118 -5.89 4.50 4.99
CA LEU A 118 -4.90 5.53 4.65
C LEU A 118 -4.80 5.74 3.13
N ILE A 119 -4.91 4.69 2.31
CA ILE A 119 -4.93 4.85 0.84
C ILE A 119 -6.17 5.66 0.41
N ARG A 120 -7.34 5.39 1.00
CA ARG A 120 -8.55 6.22 0.80
C ARG A 120 -8.29 7.68 1.17
N ASP A 121 -7.65 7.91 2.31
CA ASP A 121 -7.37 9.26 2.79
C ASP A 121 -6.36 9.99 1.89
N PHE A 122 -5.36 9.30 1.36
CA PHE A 122 -4.45 9.85 0.36
C PHE A 122 -5.23 10.32 -0.88
N ILE A 123 -6.12 9.47 -1.41
CA ILE A 123 -6.95 9.80 -2.57
C ILE A 123 -7.84 11.02 -2.27
N ASN A 124 -8.47 11.05 -1.11
CA ASN A 124 -9.38 12.10 -0.70
C ASN A 124 -8.70 13.45 -0.41
N HIS A 125 -7.44 13.42 0.03
CA HIS A 125 -6.66 14.64 0.31
C HIS A 125 -5.81 15.11 -0.87
N ASP A 126 -5.96 14.48 -2.04
CA ASP A 126 -5.14 14.75 -3.23
C ASP A 126 -3.65 14.56 -2.95
N VAL A 127 -3.34 13.45 -2.28
CA VAL A 127 -1.98 12.98 -2.06
C VAL A 127 -1.67 11.90 -3.08
N THR A 128 -0.57 12.02 -3.82
CA THR A 128 -0.10 11.01 -4.76
C THR A 128 1.37 10.68 -4.53
N PRO A 129 1.74 9.40 -4.48
CA PRO A 129 3.14 9.00 -4.35
C PRO A 129 3.97 9.45 -5.56
N GLN A 130 5.24 9.72 -5.33
CA GLN A 130 6.21 9.89 -6.41
C GLN A 130 6.57 8.51 -6.95
N ILE A 131 6.05 8.15 -8.12
CA ILE A 131 6.31 6.88 -8.80
C ILE A 131 7.15 7.14 -10.05
N PHE A 132 8.12 6.27 -10.32
CA PHE A 132 9.02 6.37 -11.44
C PHE A 132 8.66 5.41 -12.57
N GLU A 133 9.08 5.75 -13.80
CA GLU A 133 8.81 4.95 -15.00
C GLU A 133 9.46 3.57 -14.96
N HIS A 134 10.68 3.48 -14.42
CA HIS A 134 11.51 2.29 -14.48
C HIS A 134 11.79 1.72 -13.09
N GLY A 135 12.02 0.40 -13.04
CA GLY A 135 12.40 -0.32 -11.82
C GLY A 135 11.87 -1.73 -11.74
N SER A 136 10.70 -1.98 -12.30
CA SER A 136 10.13 -3.32 -12.34
C SER A 136 10.62 -4.09 -13.57
N VAL A 137 10.67 -5.43 -13.43
CA VAL A 137 11.20 -6.34 -14.46
C VAL A 137 10.15 -7.35 -14.93
N GLY A 138 8.87 -7.12 -14.64
CA GLY A 138 7.77 -8.01 -15.03
C GLY A 138 7.77 -9.35 -14.29
N ALA A 139 8.40 -9.44 -13.13
CA ALA A 139 8.45 -10.62 -12.30
C ALA A 139 7.88 -10.32 -10.92
N SER A 140 7.12 -11.27 -10.36
CA SER A 140 6.53 -11.20 -9.01
C SER A 140 5.61 -9.98 -8.76
N GLY A 141 4.97 -9.42 -9.78
CA GLY A 141 3.97 -8.36 -9.65
C GLY A 141 4.52 -6.94 -9.66
N ASP A 142 5.66 -6.69 -10.32
CA ASP A 142 6.19 -5.34 -10.55
C ASP A 142 6.31 -4.50 -9.27
N LEU A 143 7.09 -4.99 -8.33
CA LEU A 143 7.15 -4.53 -6.94
C LEU A 143 7.47 -3.04 -6.76
N VAL A 144 8.38 -2.49 -7.57
CA VAL A 144 9.00 -1.18 -7.34
C VAL A 144 7.99 -0.04 -7.26
N GLN A 145 7.02 0.02 -8.18
CA GLN A 145 6.02 1.10 -8.22
C GLN A 145 5.12 1.08 -6.99
N LEU A 146 4.71 -0.11 -6.55
CA LEU A 146 3.89 -0.28 -5.34
C LEU A 146 4.70 -0.05 -4.07
N ASP A 147 6.00 -0.36 -4.06
CA ASP A 147 6.85 -0.04 -2.91
C ASP A 147 7.08 1.46 -2.74
N HIS A 148 7.07 2.27 -3.80
CA HIS A 148 7.04 3.73 -3.67
C HIS A 148 5.75 4.22 -2.98
N LEU A 149 4.58 3.64 -3.30
CA LEU A 149 3.35 3.90 -2.55
C LEU A 149 3.52 3.48 -1.08
N THR A 150 3.99 2.26 -0.84
CA THR A 150 4.15 1.72 0.50
C THR A 150 5.13 2.54 1.34
N LEU A 151 6.21 3.03 0.73
CA LEU A 151 7.17 3.93 1.38
C LEU A 151 6.48 5.20 1.89
N ASN A 152 5.57 5.79 1.10
CA ASN A 152 4.82 6.95 1.54
C ASN A 152 3.79 6.60 2.64
N LEU A 153 3.16 5.43 2.61
CA LEU A 153 2.22 5.01 3.65
C LEU A 153 2.90 4.85 5.01
N ILE A 154 4.18 4.48 5.06
CA ILE A 154 4.98 4.41 6.30
C ILE A 154 5.60 5.76 6.70
N GLY A 155 5.32 6.84 5.97
CA GLY A 155 5.78 8.19 6.29
C GLY A 155 7.16 8.56 5.73
N GLU A 156 7.70 7.77 4.81
CA GLU A 156 9.02 7.97 4.21
C GLU A 156 8.92 8.36 2.72
N GLY A 157 10.04 8.82 2.16
CA GLY A 157 10.14 9.22 0.77
C GLY A 157 9.44 10.54 0.44
N GLU A 158 9.29 10.80 -0.86
CA GLU A 158 8.67 12.01 -1.40
C GLU A 158 7.33 11.70 -2.06
N LEU A 159 6.43 12.66 -2.04
CA LEU A 159 5.09 12.57 -2.61
C LEU A 159 4.64 13.95 -3.12
N PHE A 160 3.49 13.97 -3.78
CA PHE A 160 2.81 15.22 -4.14
C PHE A 160 1.57 15.38 -3.27
N TYR A 161 1.43 16.52 -2.64
CA TYR A 161 0.24 16.95 -1.92
C TYR A 161 -0.34 18.17 -2.62
N LYS A 162 -1.55 18.04 -3.18
CA LYS A 162 -2.19 19.09 -3.97
C LYS A 162 -1.27 19.67 -5.06
N GLY A 163 -0.56 18.78 -5.75
CA GLY A 163 0.38 19.14 -6.82
C GLY A 163 1.75 19.65 -6.35
N THR A 164 1.97 19.86 -5.07
CA THR A 164 3.25 20.31 -4.53
C THR A 164 4.07 19.12 -4.02
N LYS A 165 5.30 18.97 -4.51
CA LYS A 165 6.23 17.95 -4.05
C LYS A 165 6.75 18.26 -2.66
N MET A 166 6.74 17.25 -1.77
CA MET A 166 7.26 17.37 -0.42
C MET A 166 7.60 15.99 0.19
N PRO A 167 8.37 15.95 1.29
CA PRO A 167 8.56 14.74 2.08
C PRO A 167 7.24 14.22 2.66
N ALA A 168 7.06 12.90 2.70
CA ALA A 168 5.87 12.27 3.27
C ALA A 168 5.64 12.70 4.73
N ALA A 169 6.69 12.77 5.54
CA ALA A 169 6.60 13.22 6.93
C ALA A 169 5.99 14.63 7.08
N GLU A 170 6.29 15.53 6.14
CA GLU A 170 5.72 16.89 6.15
C GLU A 170 4.22 16.85 5.80
N MET A 171 3.82 16.08 4.80
CA MET A 171 2.42 15.88 4.43
C MET A 171 1.61 15.37 5.63
N PHE A 172 2.10 14.37 6.36
CA PHE A 172 1.44 13.86 7.56
C PHE A 172 1.26 14.94 8.63
N ARG A 173 2.30 15.77 8.84
CA ARG A 173 2.23 16.91 9.77
C ARG A 173 1.18 17.95 9.35
N LEU A 174 1.04 18.23 8.04
CA LEU A 174 0.10 19.22 7.51
C LEU A 174 -1.35 18.74 7.54
N THR A 175 -1.57 17.45 7.28
CA THR A 175 -2.93 16.87 7.18
C THR A 175 -3.47 16.33 8.50
N GLY A 176 -2.60 16.04 9.46
CA GLY A 176 -2.96 15.34 10.70
C GLY A 176 -3.18 13.83 10.50
N LEU A 177 -3.02 13.32 9.29
CA LEU A 177 -3.00 11.88 9.03
C LEU A 177 -1.84 11.22 9.76
N LYS A 178 -1.92 9.92 9.96
CA LYS A 178 -0.85 9.14 10.61
C LYS A 178 -0.31 8.09 9.66
N PRO A 179 1.03 7.90 9.57
CA PRO A 179 1.59 6.78 8.84
C PRO A 179 1.17 5.46 9.47
N ILE A 180 1.06 4.42 8.66
CA ILE A 180 0.80 3.07 9.14
C ILE A 180 2.04 2.50 9.84
N ARG A 181 1.81 1.60 10.79
CA ARG A 181 2.83 0.69 11.30
C ARG A 181 2.77 -0.59 10.47
N MET A 182 3.94 -1.11 10.09
CA MET A 182 4.02 -2.36 9.33
C MET A 182 3.78 -3.57 10.22
N HIS A 183 2.82 -4.39 9.84
CA HIS A 183 2.55 -5.70 10.44
C HIS A 183 3.18 -6.82 9.63
N ILE A 184 2.98 -8.06 10.07
CA ILE A 184 3.47 -9.24 9.36
C ILE A 184 2.94 -9.30 7.93
N ARG A 185 3.80 -9.61 6.95
CA ARG A 185 3.48 -9.76 5.52
C ARG A 185 3.08 -8.48 4.79
N GLU A 186 2.86 -7.36 5.44
CA GLU A 186 2.30 -6.18 4.78
C GLU A 186 3.17 -5.64 3.64
N ALA A 187 4.50 -5.68 3.78
CA ALA A 187 5.38 -5.26 2.71
C ALA A 187 5.10 -6.06 1.42
N LEU A 188 5.11 -7.39 1.50
CA LEU A 188 4.82 -8.24 0.33
C LEU A 188 3.38 -8.07 -0.15
N ALA A 189 2.42 -7.94 0.78
CA ALA A 189 1.01 -7.75 0.45
C ALA A 189 0.74 -6.41 -0.24
N LEU A 190 1.52 -5.38 0.02
CA LEU A 190 1.40 -4.06 -0.59
C LEU A 190 2.20 -3.94 -1.89
N ALA A 191 3.37 -4.54 -1.96
CA ALA A 191 4.26 -4.48 -3.11
C ALA A 191 3.81 -5.37 -4.28
N ASN A 192 3.22 -6.52 -3.99
CA ASN A 192 2.89 -7.52 -5.01
C ASN A 192 1.57 -7.18 -5.71
N GLY A 193 1.67 -6.79 -6.99
CA GLY A 193 0.55 -6.40 -7.84
C GLY A 193 -0.17 -7.56 -8.54
#